data_640ff7b7882e16af6a38cad9c27a9e62
#
_entry.id   640ff7b7882e16af6a38cad9c27a9e62
#
_cell.length_a   1.000
_cell.length_b   1.000
_cell.length_c   1.000
_cell.angle_alpha   90.00
_cell.angle_beta   90.00
_cell.angle_gamma   90.00
#
_symmetry.space_group_name_H-M   'P 1'
#
loop_
_entity.id
_entity.type
_entity.pdbx_description
1 polymer ?
#
loop_
_entity_poly.entity_id
_entity_poly.type
_entity_poly.pdbx_seq_one_letter_code
_entity_poly.pdbx_strand_id
1 'polypeptide(L)'
;MTVLEAQRKSLNLAALRDPSRPVSRIADDLLPYLQVLVDEFAPRQVILFGSYAYGNPDEHSDVDLLIVKDIIQSAYEDAVAIRMRWAPLMKRGRLFSFDLLIEPPEEHEARLRGGAFYREINERGVSLA
;
A
#
# COMPACT_ATOMS: atom_id res chain seq x y z
N MET A 1 0.53 -5.90 25.92
CA MET A 1 0.16 -5.52 24.54
C MET A 1 -1.04 -4.57 24.58
N THR A 2 -0.95 -3.44 23.90
CA THR A 2 -2.07 -2.49 23.78
C THR A 2 -3.07 -2.97 22.73
N VAL A 3 -4.29 -2.39 22.74
CA VAL A 3 -5.29 -2.69 21.71
C VAL A 3 -4.77 -2.32 20.32
N LEU A 4 -4.06 -1.20 20.21
CA LEU A 4 -3.48 -0.76 18.95
C LEU A 4 -2.45 -1.78 18.41
N GLU A 5 -1.57 -2.26 19.28
CA GLU A 5 -0.59 -3.26 18.90
C GLU A 5 -1.24 -4.58 18.46
N ALA A 6 -2.32 -4.98 19.14
CA ALA A 6 -3.05 -6.19 18.79
C ALA A 6 -3.75 -6.09 17.43
N GLN A 7 -4.12 -4.86 17.02
CA GLN A 7 -4.79 -4.62 15.73
C GLN A 7 -3.82 -4.34 14.58
N ARG A 8 -2.53 -4.15 14.90
CA ARG A 8 -1.53 -3.81 13.90
C ARG A 8 -1.28 -5.00 12.97
N LYS A 9 -1.32 -4.73 11.67
CA LYS A 9 -0.98 -5.73 10.66
C LYS A 9 0.52 -5.88 10.54
N SER A 10 0.95 -7.09 10.21
CA SER A 10 2.34 -7.36 9.86
C SER A 10 2.50 -7.30 8.35
N LEU A 11 3.67 -6.85 7.89
CA LEU A 11 4.00 -6.88 6.48
C LEU A 11 4.16 -8.31 5.98
N ASN A 12 3.68 -8.56 4.79
CA ASN A 12 3.87 -9.83 4.09
C ASN A 12 5.19 -9.77 3.30
N LEU A 13 6.30 -10.05 3.99
CA LEU A 13 7.62 -9.97 3.38
C LEU A 13 7.81 -11.00 2.27
N ALA A 14 7.18 -12.16 2.38
CA ALA A 14 7.26 -13.17 1.35
C ALA A 14 6.66 -12.67 0.02
N ALA A 15 5.51 -11.98 0.09
CA ALA A 15 4.88 -11.40 -1.09
C ALA A 15 5.72 -10.26 -1.67
N LEU A 16 6.26 -9.40 -0.81
CA LEU A 16 7.08 -8.27 -1.23
C LEU A 16 8.36 -8.74 -1.95
N ARG A 17 8.96 -9.83 -1.49
CA ARG A 17 10.23 -10.35 -2.00
C ARG A 17 10.08 -11.50 -2.98
N ASP A 18 8.86 -11.78 -3.41
CA ASP A 18 8.59 -12.83 -4.41
C ASP A 18 9.28 -12.49 -5.73
N PRO A 19 10.31 -13.26 -6.16
CA PRO A 19 11.07 -12.93 -7.36
C PRO A 19 10.26 -13.03 -8.65
N SER A 20 9.09 -13.66 -8.62
CA SER A 20 8.20 -13.74 -9.78
C SER A 20 7.45 -12.43 -10.02
N ARG A 21 7.49 -11.49 -9.05
CA ARG A 21 6.77 -10.23 -9.14
C ARG A 21 7.72 -9.04 -9.27
N PRO A 22 7.35 -8.03 -10.09
CA PRO A 22 8.24 -6.88 -10.31
C PRO A 22 8.61 -6.11 -9.04
N VAL A 23 7.72 -6.08 -8.05
CA VAL A 23 7.96 -5.36 -6.79
C VAL A 23 9.20 -5.88 -6.03
N SER A 24 9.59 -7.13 -6.26
CA SER A 24 10.78 -7.69 -5.62
C SER A 24 12.04 -6.89 -5.93
N ARG A 25 12.07 -6.22 -7.09
CA ARG A 25 13.21 -5.41 -7.51
C ARG A 25 13.41 -4.16 -6.68
N ILE A 26 12.36 -3.66 -6.04
CA ILE A 26 12.39 -2.45 -5.21
C ILE A 26 12.06 -2.76 -3.74
N ALA A 27 12.02 -4.02 -3.35
CA ALA A 27 11.55 -4.44 -2.04
C ALA A 27 12.29 -3.75 -0.89
N ASP A 28 13.62 -3.74 -0.94
CA ASP A 28 14.42 -3.16 0.13
C ASP A 28 14.23 -1.64 0.24
N ASP A 29 14.12 -0.95 -0.89
CA ASP A 29 13.89 0.49 -0.91
C ASP A 29 12.46 0.86 -0.50
N LEU A 30 11.50 0.00 -0.80
CA LEU A 30 10.09 0.23 -0.49
C LEU A 30 9.75 -0.10 0.96
N LEU A 31 10.47 -1.04 1.56
CA LEU A 31 10.16 -1.55 2.90
C LEU A 31 10.02 -0.45 3.96
N PRO A 32 10.89 0.57 4.05
CA PRO A 32 10.72 1.62 5.06
C PRO A 32 9.39 2.37 4.96
N TYR A 33 8.91 2.60 3.73
CA TYR A 33 7.62 3.26 3.50
C TYR A 33 6.47 2.40 4.01
N LEU A 34 6.49 1.12 3.69
CA LEU A 34 5.47 0.18 4.13
C LEU A 34 5.48 0.00 5.64
N GLN A 35 6.67 0.03 6.26
CA GLN A 35 6.80 -0.10 7.70
C GLN A 35 6.15 1.09 8.43
N VAL A 36 6.38 2.31 7.95
CA VAL A 36 5.71 3.50 8.49
C VAL A 36 4.19 3.36 8.36
N LEU A 37 3.74 2.88 7.21
CA LEU A 37 2.31 2.73 6.95
C LEU A 37 1.65 1.78 7.95
N VAL A 38 2.20 0.58 8.16
CA VAL A 38 1.60 -0.38 9.08
C VAL A 38 1.78 0.02 10.54
N ASP A 39 2.89 0.66 10.90
CA ASP A 39 3.17 1.02 12.28
C ASP A 39 2.39 2.23 12.76
N GLU A 40 2.16 3.21 11.88
CA GLU A 40 1.60 4.49 12.30
C GLU A 40 0.16 4.73 11.84
N PHE A 41 -0.33 4.03 10.84
CA PHE A 41 -1.65 4.28 10.26
C PHE A 41 -2.64 3.12 10.43
N ALA A 42 -2.20 2.01 10.95
CA ALA A 42 -3.04 0.85 11.27
C ALA A 42 -3.99 0.44 10.12
N PRO A 43 -3.47 0.21 8.91
CA PRO A 43 -4.33 -0.21 7.80
C PRO A 43 -4.90 -1.60 8.08
N ARG A 44 -6.11 -1.85 7.59
CA ARG A 44 -6.70 -3.18 7.62
C ARG A 44 -6.17 -4.05 6.50
N GLN A 45 -5.83 -3.42 5.37
CA GLN A 45 -5.27 -4.11 4.22
C GLN A 45 -4.45 -3.13 3.40
N VAL A 46 -3.34 -3.60 2.84
CA VAL A 46 -2.52 -2.86 1.89
C VAL A 46 -2.31 -3.73 0.67
N ILE A 47 -2.82 -3.31 -0.47
CA ILE A 47 -2.73 -4.05 -1.72
C ILE A 47 -1.93 -3.24 -2.73
N LEU A 48 -0.88 -3.84 -3.25
CA LEU A 48 -0.13 -3.29 -4.38
C LEU A 48 -0.85 -3.67 -5.67
N PHE A 49 -1.08 -2.69 -6.53
CA PHE A 49 -1.64 -2.95 -7.86
C PHE A 49 -0.79 -2.24 -8.92
N GLY A 50 -1.24 -2.29 -10.16
CA GLY A 50 -0.53 -1.63 -11.25
C GLY A 50 0.75 -2.31 -11.67
N SER A 51 1.66 -1.55 -12.27
CA SER A 51 2.82 -2.10 -12.97
C SER A 51 3.79 -2.89 -12.08
N TYR A 52 3.99 -2.48 -10.83
CA TYR A 52 4.87 -3.22 -9.91
C TYR A 52 4.24 -4.50 -9.38
N ALA A 53 2.93 -4.66 -9.50
CA ALA A 53 2.25 -5.88 -9.08
C ALA A 53 2.20 -6.94 -10.20
N TYR A 54 1.76 -6.52 -11.38
CA TYR A 54 1.50 -7.45 -12.48
C TYR A 54 1.83 -6.88 -13.86
N GLY A 55 2.54 -5.78 -13.92
CA GLY A 55 2.90 -5.12 -15.17
C GLY A 55 4.38 -5.21 -15.49
N ASN A 56 4.86 -4.23 -16.21
CA ASN A 56 6.26 -4.12 -16.63
C ASN A 56 6.80 -2.72 -16.26
N PRO A 57 7.14 -2.51 -14.98
CA PRO A 57 7.54 -1.19 -14.51
C PRO A 57 8.91 -0.76 -15.04
N ASP A 58 9.08 0.54 -15.18
CA ASP A 58 10.35 1.19 -15.47
C ASP A 58 10.68 2.20 -14.36
N GLU A 59 11.74 2.98 -14.56
CA GLU A 59 12.21 3.95 -13.56
C GLU A 59 11.21 5.10 -13.32
N HIS A 60 10.26 5.31 -14.23
CA HIS A 60 9.24 6.35 -14.12
C HIS A 60 7.89 5.82 -13.63
N SER A 61 7.79 4.52 -13.37
CA SER A 61 6.54 3.92 -12.92
C SER A 61 6.21 4.31 -11.49
N ASP A 62 4.92 4.55 -11.23
CA ASP A 62 4.41 4.81 -9.89
C ASP A 62 4.27 3.50 -9.09
N VAL A 63 4.36 3.62 -7.78
CA VAL A 63 3.98 2.54 -6.87
C VAL A 63 2.51 2.79 -6.49
N ASP A 64 1.63 1.89 -6.92
CA ASP A 64 0.19 2.01 -6.74
C ASP A 64 -0.27 1.19 -5.54
N LEU A 65 -0.77 1.86 -4.51
CA LEU A 65 -1.21 1.22 -3.28
C LEU A 65 -2.69 1.51 -3.02
N LEU A 66 -3.44 0.44 -2.78
CA LEU A 66 -4.79 0.54 -2.24
C LEU A 66 -4.71 0.27 -0.74
N ILE A 67 -5.08 1.26 0.05
CA ILE A 67 -5.02 1.20 1.50
C ILE A 67 -6.43 1.18 2.06
N VAL A 68 -6.82 0.04 2.62
CA VAL A 68 -8.11 -0.11 3.29
C VAL A 68 -7.89 0.18 4.77
N LYS A 69 -8.49 1.24 5.28
CA LYS A 69 -8.34 1.66 6.68
C LYS A 69 -9.54 2.46 7.13
N ASP A 70 -9.72 2.54 8.43
CA ASP A 70 -10.70 3.46 9.00
C ASP A 70 -10.26 4.89 8.68
N ILE A 71 -11.15 5.67 8.08
CA ILE A 71 -10.86 7.04 7.68
C ILE A 71 -11.20 7.97 8.85
N ILE A 72 -10.22 8.77 9.29
CA ILE A 72 -10.37 9.66 10.42
C ILE A 72 -11.08 10.96 10.02
N GLN A 73 -10.65 11.57 8.91
CA GLN A 73 -11.25 12.82 8.42
C GLN A 73 -11.74 12.64 6.99
N SER A 74 -10.83 12.42 6.07
CA SER A 74 -11.16 12.15 4.67
C SER A 74 -10.02 11.33 4.04
N ALA A 75 -10.31 10.67 2.93
CA ALA A 75 -9.29 9.94 2.17
C ALA A 75 -8.16 10.87 1.74
N TYR A 76 -8.48 12.08 1.32
CA TYR A 76 -7.47 13.07 0.92
C TYR A 76 -6.56 13.46 2.09
N GLU A 77 -7.14 13.79 3.23
CA GLU A 77 -6.36 14.21 4.40
C GLU A 77 -5.51 13.07 4.97
N ASP A 78 -6.04 11.85 4.96
CA ASP A 78 -5.29 10.68 5.39
C ASP A 78 -4.11 10.43 4.45
N ALA A 79 -4.30 10.59 3.13
CA ALA A 79 -3.21 10.47 2.16
C ALA A 79 -2.13 11.54 2.38
N VAL A 80 -2.53 12.77 2.67
CA VAL A 80 -1.58 13.85 2.99
C VAL A 80 -0.79 13.50 4.25
N ALA A 81 -1.44 13.00 5.29
CA ALA A 81 -0.78 12.60 6.53
C ALA A 81 0.28 11.51 6.30
N ILE A 82 -0.06 10.51 5.48
CA ILE A 82 0.88 9.44 5.12
C ILE A 82 2.09 10.04 4.38
N ARG A 83 1.86 10.88 3.38
CA ARG A 83 2.94 11.49 2.60
C ARG A 83 3.83 12.38 3.47
N MET A 84 3.29 13.06 4.45
CA MET A 84 4.07 13.86 5.39
C MET A 84 4.99 12.99 6.25
N ARG A 85 4.51 11.83 6.68
CA ARG A 85 5.34 10.88 7.43
C ARG A 85 6.42 10.23 6.57
N TRP A 86 6.18 10.11 5.27
CA TRP A 86 7.15 9.57 4.33
C TRP A 86 8.21 10.57 3.88
N ALA A 87 7.97 11.87 4.06
CA ALA A 87 8.87 12.91 3.57
C ALA A 87 10.33 12.75 4.04
N PRO A 88 10.61 12.41 5.32
CA PRO A 88 11.99 12.15 5.74
C PRO A 88 12.66 10.98 5.03
N LEU A 89 11.89 9.96 4.66
CA LEU A 89 12.41 8.80 3.93
C LEU A 89 12.83 9.18 2.52
N MET A 90 12.11 10.11 1.90
CA MET A 90 12.41 10.58 0.55
C MET A 90 13.72 11.35 0.48
N LYS A 91 14.19 11.93 1.59
CA LYS A 91 15.46 12.61 1.67
C LYS A 91 16.65 11.67 1.88
N ARG A 92 16.41 10.49 2.43
CA ARG A 92 17.46 9.56 2.84
C ARG A 92 17.61 8.37 1.91
N GLY A 93 16.54 8.00 1.20
CA GLY A 93 16.50 6.82 0.38
C GLY A 93 16.06 7.12 -1.04
N ARG A 94 15.56 6.07 -1.69
CA ARG A 94 15.04 6.21 -3.03
C ARG A 94 13.74 7.00 -3.03
N LEU A 95 13.66 7.97 -3.93
CA LEU A 95 12.46 8.76 -4.16
C LEU A 95 11.48 7.95 -5.02
N PHE A 96 10.32 7.66 -4.47
CA PHE A 96 9.24 7.02 -5.21
C PHE A 96 8.12 7.99 -5.52
N SER A 97 7.44 7.78 -6.65
CA SER A 97 6.15 8.38 -6.90
C SER A 97 5.08 7.37 -6.50
N PHE A 98 4.18 7.77 -5.60
CA PHE A 98 3.12 6.90 -5.10
C PHE A 98 1.77 7.38 -5.60
N ASP A 99 0.94 6.43 -6.02
CA ASP A 99 -0.49 6.63 -6.26
C ASP A 99 -1.23 5.92 -5.11
N LEU A 100 -1.92 6.70 -4.27
CA LEU A 100 -2.58 6.18 -3.08
C LEU A 100 -4.09 6.24 -3.24
N LEU A 101 -4.74 5.08 -3.19
CA LEU A 101 -6.18 4.96 -3.06
C LEU A 101 -6.47 4.55 -1.62
N ILE A 102 -7.21 5.37 -0.90
CA ILE A 102 -7.57 5.10 0.50
C ILE A 102 -9.08 5.02 0.60
N GLU A 103 -9.57 3.92 1.20
CA GLU A 103 -11.00 3.73 1.37
C GLU A 103 -11.30 2.96 2.65
N PRO A 104 -12.47 3.21 3.28
CA PRO A 104 -12.87 2.43 4.44
C PRO A 104 -13.27 1.02 4.04
N PRO A 105 -13.26 0.05 4.99
CA PRO A 105 -13.52 -1.36 4.68
C PRO A 105 -14.87 -1.60 4.00
N GLU A 106 -15.92 -0.96 4.45
CA GLU A 106 -17.26 -1.14 3.88
C GLU A 106 -17.36 -0.62 2.45
N GLU A 107 -16.67 0.47 2.12
CA GLU A 107 -16.63 1.00 0.77
C GLU A 107 -15.83 0.07 -0.14
N HIS A 108 -14.72 -0.47 0.36
CA HIS A 108 -13.91 -1.44 -0.37
C HIS A 108 -14.73 -2.68 -0.74
N GLU A 109 -15.45 -3.26 0.23
CA GLU A 109 -16.30 -4.41 -0.01
C GLU A 109 -17.39 -4.13 -1.05
N ALA A 110 -18.00 -2.95 -0.98
CA ALA A 110 -19.02 -2.55 -1.95
C ALA A 110 -18.46 -2.46 -3.37
N ARG A 111 -17.25 -1.91 -3.51
CA ARG A 111 -16.61 -1.75 -4.81
C ARG A 111 -16.13 -3.06 -5.42
N LEU A 112 -15.77 -4.05 -4.59
CA LEU A 112 -15.40 -5.37 -5.08
C LEU A 112 -16.54 -6.08 -5.80
N ARG A 113 -17.79 -5.70 -5.53
CA ARG A 113 -18.97 -6.30 -6.15
C ARG A 113 -19.27 -5.77 -7.54
N GLY A 114 -18.61 -4.69 -7.96
CA GLY A 114 -18.85 -4.06 -9.24
C GLY A 114 -17.60 -3.47 -9.86
N GLY A 115 -17.48 -3.58 -11.16
CA GLY A 115 -16.40 -2.95 -11.91
C GLY A 115 -15.16 -3.83 -12.10
N ALA A 116 -14.63 -3.79 -13.31
CA ALA A 116 -13.46 -4.58 -13.70
C ALA A 116 -12.19 -4.17 -12.96
N PHE A 117 -12.05 -2.88 -12.66
CA PHE A 117 -10.86 -2.33 -12.01
C PHE A 117 -10.63 -2.95 -10.61
N TYR A 118 -11.66 -2.94 -9.76
CA TYR A 118 -11.55 -3.51 -8.42
C TYR A 118 -11.42 -5.02 -8.42
N ARG A 119 -12.05 -5.69 -9.39
CA ARG A 119 -11.87 -7.13 -9.55
C ARG A 119 -10.42 -7.46 -9.93
N GLU A 120 -9.83 -6.70 -10.82
CA GLU A 120 -8.43 -6.90 -11.19
C GLU A 120 -7.49 -6.69 -10.00
N ILE A 121 -7.72 -5.66 -9.20
CA ILE A 121 -6.94 -5.44 -7.97
C ILE A 121 -7.06 -6.63 -7.04
N ASN A 122 -8.28 -7.14 -6.85
CA ASN A 122 -8.51 -8.27 -5.95
C ASN A 122 -7.86 -9.57 -6.44
N GLU A 123 -7.90 -9.81 -7.75
CA GLU A 123 -7.40 -11.05 -8.34
C GLU A 123 -5.90 -11.04 -8.61
N ARG A 124 -5.35 -9.90 -9.02
CA ARG A 124 -3.97 -9.78 -9.47
C ARG A 124 -3.09 -8.92 -8.56
N GLY A 125 -3.69 -8.18 -7.66
CA GLY A 125 -2.96 -7.36 -6.71
C GLY A 125 -2.14 -8.21 -5.73
N VAL A 126 -1.15 -7.59 -5.11
CA VAL A 126 -0.28 -8.24 -4.13
C VAL A 126 -0.65 -7.73 -2.75
N SER A 127 -1.13 -8.60 -1.88
CA SER A 127 -1.44 -8.24 -0.52
C SER A 127 -0.14 -8.09 0.27
N LEU A 128 0.20 -6.86 0.63
CA LEU A 128 1.42 -6.53 1.39
C LEU A 128 1.18 -6.45 2.89
N ALA A 129 -0.06 -6.31 3.29
CA ALA A 129 -0.45 -6.36 4.70
C ALA A 129 -1.93 -6.69 4.84
#